data_11d3eccca97803b0eff0c085f88ce93a
#
_entry.id   11d3eccca97803b0eff0c085f88ce93a
#
_cell.length_a   1.000
_cell.length_b   1.000
_cell.length_c   1.000
_cell.angle_alpha   90.00
_cell.angle_beta   90.00
_cell.angle_gamma   90.00
#
_symmetry.space_group_name_H-M   'P 1'
#
loop_
_entity.id
_entity.type
_entity.pdbx_description
1 polymer ?
#
loop_
_entity_poly.entity_id
_entity_poly.type
_entity_poly.pdbx_seq_one_letter_code
_entity_poly.pdbx_strand_id
1 'polypeptide(L)'
;MLYRLRDAGFSAYLVGGAVRDLLVGQHPKDFDVATDATPEQIKQQFRNCRLIGRRFRLAHVVFGREIIEVATFRANSDDGSGDRETHEDGRLLRDNVYGSIEDDAIRRDFTANALYYAIEDFSVRDYCGGFEDVMARRLRLIGDPEQRYREDPVRMLRAVRLAAKLGFTIDGPTADPIPVLAPLLAEAAPARLFEEILKLFLSGNAVASFQGLEHSGLLPVLLPESAAALQSNRSGALRAMLLEGLAGTDARVANDEPVSPAFLFALLLWPAYCKALIGLQAQGVHPEEAARRAADRVTVHQLNTIALPRRFSLPMQEIWLLQSRFSQRQRKRVTRLLAHPRFRAAFDFLVLRQSASPDHAADVEFWTQAQTQTNEELAATLGVEVPGDSYTDEDAVPSKRRRRRRRRSGAAGASGE
;
A
#
# COMPACT_ATOMS: atom_id res chain seq x y z
N MET A 1 -24.21 -11.12 14.98
CA MET A 1 -24.49 -9.73 14.63
C MET A 1 -25.82 -9.61 13.89
N LEU A 2 -25.98 -10.17 12.71
CA LEU A 2 -27.22 -10.10 11.90
C LEU A 2 -28.47 -10.45 12.66
N TYR A 3 -28.51 -11.59 13.35
CA TYR A 3 -29.65 -12.01 14.20
C TYR A 3 -30.02 -10.96 15.25
N ARG A 4 -29.03 -10.30 15.87
CA ARG A 4 -29.31 -9.30 16.90
C ARG A 4 -29.93 -8.01 16.33
N LEU A 5 -29.52 -7.59 15.12
CA LEU A 5 -30.15 -6.47 14.41
C LEU A 5 -31.59 -6.83 14.02
N ARG A 6 -31.81 -8.02 13.45
CA ARG A 6 -33.12 -8.53 13.09
C ARG A 6 -34.05 -8.60 14.32
N ASP A 7 -33.57 -9.17 15.43
CA ASP A 7 -34.35 -9.31 16.66
C ASP A 7 -34.68 -7.94 17.30
N ALA A 8 -33.94 -6.90 16.97
CA ALA A 8 -34.24 -5.52 17.32
C ALA A 8 -35.17 -4.81 16.30
N GLY A 9 -35.63 -5.52 15.27
CA GLY A 9 -36.56 -5.01 14.26
C GLY A 9 -35.92 -4.33 13.06
N PHE A 10 -34.60 -4.48 12.86
CA PHE A 10 -33.89 -3.91 11.74
C PHE A 10 -33.60 -4.95 10.65
N SER A 11 -33.70 -4.53 9.39
CA SER A 11 -33.20 -5.30 8.25
C SER A 11 -31.67 -5.30 8.28
N ALA A 12 -31.01 -6.45 8.13
CA ALA A 12 -29.57 -6.55 8.17
C ALA A 12 -29.04 -7.66 7.25
N TYR A 13 -28.07 -7.32 6.42
CA TYR A 13 -27.52 -8.23 5.41
C TYR A 13 -26.00 -8.28 5.50
N LEU A 14 -25.43 -9.47 5.29
CA LEU A 14 -24.02 -9.56 4.92
C LEU A 14 -23.88 -9.02 3.49
N VAL A 15 -22.84 -8.22 3.21
CA VAL A 15 -22.78 -7.50 1.94
C VAL A 15 -21.36 -7.47 1.32
N GLY A 16 -21.33 -7.29 0.02
CA GLY A 16 -20.11 -6.93 -0.70
C GLY A 16 -19.13 -8.07 -0.91
N GLY A 17 -17.87 -7.81 -0.60
CA GLY A 17 -16.78 -8.74 -0.86
C GLY A 17 -16.97 -10.12 -0.23
N ALA A 18 -17.52 -10.17 0.97
CA ALA A 18 -17.75 -11.45 1.67
C ALA A 18 -18.75 -12.34 0.93
N VAL A 19 -19.87 -11.79 0.47
CA VAL A 19 -20.87 -12.57 -0.29
C VAL A 19 -20.28 -13.08 -1.60
N ARG A 20 -19.60 -12.20 -2.34
CA ARG A 20 -18.91 -12.57 -3.59
C ARG A 20 -17.89 -13.68 -3.36
N ASP A 21 -16.99 -13.53 -2.37
CA ASP A 21 -15.90 -14.46 -2.13
C ASP A 21 -16.47 -15.85 -1.75
N LEU A 22 -17.53 -15.90 -0.93
CA LEU A 22 -18.24 -17.15 -0.62
C LEU A 22 -18.87 -17.81 -1.86
N LEU A 23 -19.46 -17.04 -2.76
CA LEU A 23 -20.07 -17.56 -4.00
C LEU A 23 -19.04 -18.21 -4.93
N VAL A 24 -17.81 -17.72 -4.94
CA VAL A 24 -16.71 -18.32 -5.72
C VAL A 24 -15.89 -19.35 -4.95
N GLY A 25 -16.35 -19.75 -3.76
CA GLY A 25 -15.71 -20.78 -2.93
C GLY A 25 -14.44 -20.30 -2.21
N GLN A 26 -14.25 -19.01 -2.05
CA GLN A 26 -13.15 -18.41 -1.30
C GLN A 26 -13.56 -18.10 0.15
N HIS A 27 -12.59 -18.07 1.06
CA HIS A 27 -12.81 -17.59 2.43
C HIS A 27 -12.64 -16.06 2.51
N PRO A 28 -13.71 -15.32 2.88
CA PRO A 28 -13.60 -13.88 3.10
C PRO A 28 -12.63 -13.55 4.25
N LYS A 29 -11.86 -12.48 4.08
CA LYS A 29 -11.01 -11.96 5.17
C LYS A 29 -11.78 -11.05 6.10
N ASP A 30 -12.73 -10.27 5.56
CA ASP A 30 -13.52 -9.27 6.28
C ASP A 30 -15.00 -9.47 5.99
N PHE A 31 -15.85 -9.16 6.97
CA PHE A 31 -17.29 -9.26 6.86
C PHE A 31 -17.92 -7.88 7.08
N ASP A 32 -18.60 -7.37 6.05
CA ASP A 32 -19.32 -6.12 6.09
C ASP A 32 -20.82 -6.38 6.22
N VAL A 33 -21.49 -5.55 7.01
CA VAL A 33 -22.95 -5.62 7.21
C VAL A 33 -23.58 -4.31 6.75
N ALA A 34 -24.67 -4.42 6.00
CA ALA A 34 -25.52 -3.29 5.64
C ALA A 34 -26.89 -3.44 6.31
N THR A 35 -27.46 -2.34 6.80
CA THR A 35 -28.70 -2.33 7.58
C THR A 35 -29.49 -1.03 7.37
N ASP A 36 -30.79 -1.03 7.66
CA ASP A 36 -31.62 0.17 7.77
C ASP A 36 -31.45 0.89 9.12
N ALA A 37 -30.80 0.25 10.12
CA ALA A 37 -30.50 0.89 11.39
C ALA A 37 -29.51 2.06 11.21
N THR A 38 -29.80 3.21 11.84
CA THR A 38 -28.85 4.34 11.89
C THR A 38 -27.61 4.00 12.73
N PRO A 39 -26.49 4.71 12.53
CA PRO A 39 -25.27 4.48 13.33
C PRO A 39 -25.52 4.58 14.85
N GLU A 40 -26.39 5.47 15.27
CA GLU A 40 -26.78 5.65 16.67
C GLU A 40 -27.59 4.46 17.20
N GLN A 41 -28.51 3.93 16.40
CA GLN A 41 -29.28 2.73 16.73
C GLN A 41 -28.39 1.51 16.80
N ILE A 42 -27.43 1.35 15.86
CA ILE A 42 -26.42 0.28 15.91
C ILE A 42 -25.62 0.38 17.22
N LYS A 43 -25.18 1.58 17.60
CA LYS A 43 -24.43 1.79 18.85
C LYS A 43 -25.26 1.44 20.08
N GLN A 44 -26.58 1.65 20.08
CA GLN A 44 -27.47 1.24 21.17
C GLN A 44 -27.55 -0.28 21.29
N GLN A 45 -27.55 -0.98 20.15
CA GLN A 45 -27.60 -2.45 20.13
C GLN A 45 -26.27 -3.12 20.53
N PHE A 46 -25.12 -2.48 20.28
CA PHE A 46 -23.82 -3.09 20.53
C PHE A 46 -22.96 -2.23 21.47
N ARG A 47 -22.72 -2.70 22.70
CA ARG A 47 -21.89 -2.01 23.70
C ARG A 47 -20.43 -1.85 23.24
N ASN A 48 -19.93 -2.76 22.41
CA ASN A 48 -18.60 -2.80 21.82
C ASN A 48 -18.53 -2.08 20.46
N CYS A 49 -19.44 -1.14 20.19
CA CYS A 49 -19.52 -0.36 18.96
C CYS A 49 -18.81 0.98 19.10
N ARG A 50 -18.01 1.34 18.07
CA ARG A 50 -17.41 2.67 17.90
C ARG A 50 -17.87 3.25 16.57
N LEU A 51 -18.37 4.48 16.61
CA LEU A 51 -18.71 5.21 15.39
C LEU A 51 -17.44 5.89 14.86
N ILE A 52 -17.13 5.64 13.58
CA ILE A 52 -15.98 6.19 12.88
C ILE A 52 -16.41 6.95 11.62
N GLY A 53 -15.50 7.78 11.10
CA GLY A 53 -15.74 8.57 9.90
C GLY A 53 -16.44 9.89 10.19
N ARG A 54 -15.94 10.97 9.57
CA ARG A 54 -16.54 12.32 9.65
C ARG A 54 -17.56 12.56 8.54
N ARG A 55 -17.21 12.14 7.33
CA ARG A 55 -18.03 12.30 6.12
C ARG A 55 -19.09 11.22 6.01
N PHE A 56 -18.68 9.97 6.25
CA PHE A 56 -19.53 8.79 6.24
C PHE A 56 -19.41 8.12 7.60
N ARG A 57 -20.50 8.06 8.35
CA ARG A 57 -20.51 7.37 9.65
C ARG A 57 -20.66 5.87 9.43
N LEU A 58 -19.68 5.14 9.90
CA LEU A 58 -19.68 3.67 9.97
C LEU A 58 -19.65 3.23 11.42
N ALA A 59 -20.31 2.14 11.72
CA ALA A 59 -20.24 1.51 13.03
C ALA A 59 -19.25 0.34 12.99
N HIS A 60 -18.16 0.44 13.72
CA HIS A 60 -17.21 -0.64 13.97
C HIS A 60 -17.63 -1.40 15.21
N VAL A 61 -18.08 -2.65 15.05
CA VAL A 61 -18.43 -3.53 16.16
C VAL A 61 -17.31 -4.54 16.37
N VAL A 62 -16.70 -4.52 17.57
CA VAL A 62 -15.49 -5.27 17.89
C VAL A 62 -15.84 -6.62 18.54
N PHE A 63 -15.43 -7.74 17.95
CA PHE A 63 -15.55 -9.08 18.51
C PHE A 63 -14.18 -9.69 18.76
N GLY A 64 -13.70 -9.58 19.99
CA GLY A 64 -12.34 -10.03 20.31
C GLY A 64 -11.28 -9.24 19.52
N ARG A 65 -10.64 -9.87 18.54
CA ARG A 65 -9.66 -9.23 17.64
C ARG A 65 -10.26 -8.79 16.30
N GLU A 66 -11.49 -9.22 16.02
CA GLU A 66 -12.16 -8.93 14.75
C GLU A 66 -13.01 -7.67 14.86
N ILE A 67 -13.07 -6.92 13.78
CA ILE A 67 -13.92 -5.74 13.64
C ILE A 67 -14.87 -6.01 12.48
N ILE A 68 -16.17 -5.92 12.76
CA ILE A 68 -17.18 -5.98 11.72
C ILE A 68 -17.66 -4.55 11.43
N GLU A 69 -17.53 -4.14 10.17
CA GLU A 69 -18.04 -2.85 9.71
C GLU A 69 -19.56 -2.98 9.45
N VAL A 70 -20.31 -2.04 10.03
CA VAL A 70 -21.76 -1.97 9.82
C VAL A 70 -22.10 -0.61 9.23
N ALA A 71 -22.66 -0.62 8.03
CA ALA A 71 -23.09 0.57 7.31
C ALA A 71 -24.61 0.66 7.26
N THR A 72 -25.17 1.86 7.46
CA THR A 72 -26.57 2.13 7.16
C THR A 72 -26.76 2.25 5.64
N PHE A 73 -27.90 1.74 5.10
CA PHE A 73 -28.25 1.91 3.69
C PHE A 73 -28.25 3.38 3.29
N ARG A 74 -27.71 3.69 2.14
CA ARG A 74 -27.56 5.07 1.65
C ARG A 74 -28.38 5.30 0.41
N ALA A 75 -29.06 6.45 0.35
CA ALA A 75 -29.75 6.91 -0.86
C ALA A 75 -28.82 7.63 -1.83
N ASN A 76 -29.26 7.74 -3.10
CA ASN A 76 -28.66 8.65 -4.06
C ASN A 76 -28.94 10.10 -3.63
N SER A 77 -27.95 10.96 -3.78
CA SER A 77 -27.96 12.34 -3.27
C SER A 77 -28.73 13.35 -4.16
N ASP A 78 -29.48 12.86 -5.17
CA ASP A 78 -30.09 13.77 -6.17
C ASP A 78 -31.36 14.50 -5.72
N ASP A 79 -32.02 14.06 -4.66
CA ASP A 79 -33.32 14.61 -4.26
C ASP A 79 -33.30 15.64 -3.14
N GLY A 80 -32.15 16.15 -2.74
CA GLY A 80 -32.05 17.32 -1.81
C GLY A 80 -32.58 17.10 -0.40
N SER A 81 -33.02 15.89 -0.03
CA SER A 81 -33.54 15.55 1.29
C SER A 81 -32.51 14.82 2.12
N GLY A 82 -31.82 15.51 3.01
CA GLY A 82 -30.92 14.90 3.99
C GLY A 82 -29.87 15.88 4.51
N ASP A 83 -29.16 15.48 5.57
CA ASP A 83 -28.05 16.24 6.20
C ASP A 83 -26.81 16.29 5.26
N ARG A 84 -26.95 17.03 4.15
CA ARG A 84 -25.88 17.27 3.18
C ARG A 84 -25.26 18.63 3.45
N GLU A 85 -24.04 18.65 3.95
CA GLU A 85 -23.21 19.86 4.00
C GLU A 85 -22.20 19.82 2.84
N THR A 86 -22.31 20.77 1.93
CA THR A 86 -21.34 21.03 0.85
C THR A 86 -20.53 22.28 1.20
N HIS A 87 -19.22 22.21 1.02
CA HIS A 87 -18.36 23.39 1.08
C HIS A 87 -18.58 24.26 -0.17
N GLU A 88 -18.24 25.58 -0.11
CA GLU A 88 -18.39 26.54 -1.21
C GLU A 88 -17.66 26.13 -2.50
N ASP A 89 -16.66 25.22 -2.42
CA ASP A 89 -15.92 24.66 -3.54
C ASP A 89 -16.50 23.35 -4.08
N GLY A 90 -17.74 22.97 -3.69
CA GLY A 90 -18.44 21.79 -4.18
C GLY A 90 -18.07 20.46 -3.49
N ARG A 91 -17.19 20.47 -2.49
CA ARG A 91 -16.83 19.26 -1.73
C ARG A 91 -17.92 18.92 -0.71
N LEU A 92 -18.40 17.67 -0.76
CA LEU A 92 -19.33 17.12 0.22
C LEU A 92 -18.65 16.98 1.59
N LEU A 93 -19.11 17.71 2.60
CA LEU A 93 -18.66 17.65 4.00
C LEU A 93 -19.38 16.55 4.79
N ARG A 94 -20.66 16.34 4.53
CA ARG A 94 -21.49 15.25 5.10
C ARG A 94 -22.41 14.70 4.02
N ASP A 95 -22.55 13.37 3.97
CA ASP A 95 -23.44 12.65 3.06
C ASP A 95 -24.04 11.45 3.83
N ASN A 96 -24.92 11.77 4.79
CA ASN A 96 -25.63 10.77 5.59
C ASN A 96 -27.11 10.72 5.15
N VAL A 97 -27.33 10.64 3.84
CA VAL A 97 -28.67 10.41 3.29
C VAL A 97 -28.92 8.91 3.32
N TYR A 98 -29.89 8.48 4.13
CA TYR A 98 -30.28 7.08 4.26
C TYR A 98 -31.35 6.71 3.24
N GLY A 99 -31.31 5.49 2.71
CA GLY A 99 -32.19 5.01 1.66
C GLY A 99 -32.60 3.57 1.83
N SER A 100 -33.15 3.01 0.77
CA SER A 100 -33.48 1.61 0.67
C SER A 100 -32.24 0.74 0.38
N ILE A 101 -32.40 -0.58 0.46
CA ILE A 101 -31.35 -1.52 0.06
C ILE A 101 -31.02 -1.42 -1.42
N GLU A 102 -32.01 -1.12 -2.28
CA GLU A 102 -31.87 -0.90 -3.71
C GLU A 102 -31.01 0.34 -3.98
N ASP A 103 -31.27 1.44 -3.27
CA ASP A 103 -30.48 2.66 -3.38
C ASP A 103 -29.03 2.40 -3.00
N ASP A 104 -28.79 1.68 -1.89
CA ASP A 104 -27.44 1.33 -1.45
C ASP A 104 -26.73 0.45 -2.50
N ALA A 105 -27.43 -0.48 -3.16
CA ALA A 105 -26.87 -1.34 -4.20
C ALA A 105 -26.42 -0.53 -5.42
N ILE A 106 -27.25 0.38 -5.91
CA ILE A 106 -26.97 1.18 -7.12
C ILE A 106 -25.78 2.14 -6.89
N ARG A 107 -25.56 2.60 -5.67
CA ARG A 107 -24.43 3.49 -5.34
C ARG A 107 -23.08 2.79 -5.26
N ARG A 108 -23.04 1.48 -5.12
CA ARG A 108 -21.79 0.71 -5.04
C ARG A 108 -20.99 0.86 -6.34
N ASP A 109 -19.74 0.42 -6.28
CA ASP A 109 -18.85 0.52 -7.43
C ASP A 109 -19.11 -0.57 -8.48
N PHE A 110 -19.01 -1.83 -8.09
CA PHE A 110 -19.10 -2.96 -9.01
C PHE A 110 -20.25 -3.89 -8.62
N THR A 111 -20.91 -4.44 -9.65
CA THR A 111 -22.03 -5.38 -9.49
C THR A 111 -21.67 -6.57 -8.58
N ALA A 112 -20.46 -7.10 -8.76
CA ALA A 112 -19.94 -8.19 -7.92
C ALA A 112 -19.80 -7.84 -6.43
N ASN A 113 -19.82 -6.56 -6.05
CA ASN A 113 -19.79 -6.09 -4.67
C ASN A 113 -21.16 -5.59 -4.18
N ALA A 114 -22.22 -5.69 -5.00
CA ALA A 114 -23.58 -5.25 -4.67
C ALA A 114 -24.52 -6.43 -4.41
N LEU A 115 -23.99 -7.46 -3.77
CA LEU A 115 -24.74 -8.65 -3.37
C LEU A 115 -24.97 -8.62 -1.86
N TYR A 116 -26.20 -8.95 -1.43
CA TYR A 116 -26.65 -8.89 -0.05
C TYR A 116 -27.19 -10.27 0.35
N TYR A 117 -26.62 -10.88 1.38
CA TYR A 117 -27.09 -12.15 1.89
C TYR A 117 -28.01 -11.94 3.08
N ALA A 118 -29.24 -12.42 2.95
CA ALA A 118 -30.30 -12.37 3.94
C ALA A 118 -30.28 -13.61 4.83
N ILE A 119 -30.38 -13.42 6.16
CA ILE A 119 -30.47 -14.54 7.13
C ILE A 119 -31.90 -15.01 7.38
N GLU A 120 -32.90 -14.28 6.91
CA GLU A 120 -34.32 -14.58 7.09
C GLU A 120 -34.73 -15.80 6.27
N ASP A 121 -34.28 -15.86 5.04
CA ASP A 121 -34.61 -16.91 4.07
C ASP A 121 -33.38 -17.54 3.40
N PHE A 122 -32.19 -17.16 3.87
CA PHE A 122 -30.89 -17.64 3.37
C PHE A 122 -30.68 -17.40 1.87
N SER A 123 -31.24 -16.32 1.35
CA SER A 123 -31.15 -15.94 -0.05
C SER A 123 -30.13 -14.83 -0.29
N VAL A 124 -29.64 -14.69 -1.53
CA VAL A 124 -28.85 -13.57 -2.01
C VAL A 124 -29.78 -12.59 -2.74
N ARG A 125 -29.83 -11.34 -2.27
CA ARG A 125 -30.52 -10.24 -2.94
C ARG A 125 -29.55 -9.59 -3.92
N ASP A 126 -29.97 -9.46 -5.16
CA ASP A 126 -29.19 -8.88 -6.25
C ASP A 126 -30.05 -7.89 -7.04
N TYR A 127 -29.66 -6.62 -7.01
CA TYR A 127 -30.36 -5.52 -7.67
C TYR A 127 -29.63 -5.00 -8.93
N CYS A 128 -28.42 -5.51 -9.18
CA CYS A 128 -27.53 -5.00 -10.22
C CYS A 128 -27.03 -6.08 -11.20
N GLY A 129 -27.48 -7.32 -11.07
CA GLY A 129 -27.00 -8.46 -11.88
C GLY A 129 -25.59 -8.92 -11.47
N GLY A 130 -25.23 -8.74 -10.21
CA GLY A 130 -23.92 -9.11 -9.68
C GLY A 130 -23.71 -10.60 -9.55
N PHE A 131 -24.75 -11.38 -9.32
CA PHE A 131 -24.67 -12.84 -9.21
C PHE A 131 -24.19 -13.46 -10.53
N GLU A 132 -24.80 -13.08 -11.65
CA GLU A 132 -24.41 -13.56 -12.98
C GLU A 132 -22.97 -13.14 -13.31
N ASP A 133 -22.59 -11.90 -12.97
CA ASP A 133 -21.25 -11.39 -13.20
C ASP A 133 -20.19 -12.16 -12.38
N VAL A 134 -20.49 -12.48 -11.12
CA VAL A 134 -19.63 -13.29 -10.26
C VAL A 134 -19.46 -14.70 -10.83
N MET A 135 -20.55 -15.36 -11.25
CA MET A 135 -20.51 -16.69 -11.83
C MET A 135 -19.75 -16.70 -13.19
N ALA A 136 -19.87 -15.63 -13.97
CA ALA A 136 -19.14 -15.43 -15.23
C ALA A 136 -17.68 -14.93 -15.02
N ARG A 137 -17.25 -14.71 -13.79
CA ARG A 137 -15.96 -14.08 -13.45
C ARG A 137 -15.73 -12.74 -14.17
N ARG A 138 -16.76 -11.94 -14.23
CA ARG A 138 -16.79 -10.65 -14.89
C ARG A 138 -16.85 -9.53 -13.85
N LEU A 139 -16.08 -8.47 -14.06
CA LEU A 139 -16.12 -7.26 -13.26
C LEU A 139 -16.77 -6.14 -14.05
N ARG A 140 -17.96 -5.73 -13.64
CA ARG A 140 -18.77 -4.69 -14.27
C ARG A 140 -19.04 -3.56 -13.29
N LEU A 141 -18.84 -2.34 -13.74
CA LEU A 141 -19.16 -1.12 -12.99
C LEU A 141 -20.68 -0.89 -13.00
N ILE A 142 -21.25 -0.45 -11.89
CA ILE A 142 -22.69 -0.14 -11.80
C ILE A 142 -22.94 1.24 -12.38
N GLY A 143 -23.96 1.36 -13.24
CA GLY A 143 -24.31 2.61 -13.93
C GLY A 143 -23.49 2.86 -15.18
N ASP A 144 -23.47 4.10 -15.65
CA ASP A 144 -22.66 4.51 -16.82
C ASP A 144 -21.17 4.63 -16.43
N PRO A 145 -20.27 3.83 -17.03
CA PRO A 145 -18.88 3.79 -16.62
C PRO A 145 -18.14 5.12 -16.81
N GLU A 146 -18.42 5.87 -17.87
CA GLU A 146 -17.75 7.15 -18.10
C GLU A 146 -18.14 8.17 -17.02
N GLN A 147 -19.43 8.29 -16.71
CA GLN A 147 -19.92 9.15 -15.65
C GLN A 147 -19.34 8.73 -14.29
N ARG A 148 -19.35 7.44 -13.99
CA ARG A 148 -18.87 6.90 -12.69
C ARG A 148 -17.37 7.12 -12.49
N TYR A 149 -16.56 7.05 -13.55
CA TYR A 149 -15.13 7.36 -13.50
C TYR A 149 -14.87 8.86 -13.34
N ARG A 150 -15.70 9.73 -13.93
CA ARG A 150 -15.62 11.19 -13.72
C ARG A 150 -16.01 11.59 -12.31
N GLU A 151 -17.00 10.93 -11.69
CA GLU A 151 -17.38 11.13 -10.28
C GLU A 151 -16.25 10.75 -9.32
N ASP A 152 -15.59 9.63 -9.57
CA ASP A 152 -14.47 9.12 -8.76
C ASP A 152 -13.46 8.36 -9.62
N PRO A 153 -12.40 9.05 -10.10
CA PRO A 153 -11.37 8.44 -10.94
C PRO A 153 -10.65 7.25 -10.29
N VAL A 154 -10.61 7.18 -8.96
CA VAL A 154 -9.98 6.08 -8.22
C VAL A 154 -10.68 4.74 -8.49
N ARG A 155 -11.93 4.76 -8.97
CA ARG A 155 -12.64 3.54 -9.41
C ARG A 155 -11.91 2.79 -10.54
N MET A 156 -11.16 3.50 -11.40
CA MET A 156 -10.32 2.85 -12.42
C MET A 156 -9.23 1.98 -11.79
N LEU A 157 -8.56 2.46 -10.74
CA LEU A 157 -7.58 1.65 -9.99
C LEU A 157 -8.23 0.49 -9.26
N ARG A 158 -9.42 0.71 -8.72
CA ARG A 158 -10.20 -0.34 -8.03
C ARG A 158 -10.62 -1.43 -9.02
N ALA A 159 -10.98 -1.09 -10.27
CA ALA A 159 -11.27 -2.05 -11.32
C ALA A 159 -10.08 -2.97 -11.59
N VAL A 160 -8.91 -2.39 -11.84
CA VAL A 160 -7.67 -3.16 -12.06
C VAL A 160 -7.33 -4.04 -10.86
N ARG A 161 -7.40 -3.47 -9.65
CA ARG A 161 -7.10 -4.20 -8.41
C ARG A 161 -8.04 -5.38 -8.18
N LEU A 162 -9.34 -5.17 -8.35
CA LEU A 162 -10.33 -6.23 -8.14
C LEU A 162 -10.22 -7.31 -9.22
N ALA A 163 -10.02 -6.93 -10.49
CA ALA A 163 -9.77 -7.87 -11.57
C ALA A 163 -8.55 -8.74 -11.27
N ALA A 164 -7.43 -8.14 -10.87
CA ALA A 164 -6.22 -8.86 -10.49
C ALA A 164 -6.44 -9.79 -9.28
N LYS A 165 -7.10 -9.28 -8.21
CA LYS A 165 -7.35 -10.04 -6.98
C LYS A 165 -8.26 -11.25 -7.20
N LEU A 166 -9.28 -11.10 -8.04
CA LEU A 166 -10.32 -12.11 -8.23
C LEU A 166 -10.05 -13.03 -9.43
N GLY A 167 -9.11 -12.68 -10.28
CA GLY A 167 -8.93 -13.33 -11.58
C GLY A 167 -10.14 -13.11 -12.49
N PHE A 168 -10.82 -11.96 -12.36
CA PHE A 168 -11.98 -11.59 -13.17
C PHE A 168 -11.55 -10.76 -14.38
N THR A 169 -12.31 -10.86 -15.46
CA THR A 169 -12.13 -9.99 -16.63
C THR A 169 -12.99 -8.74 -16.46
N ILE A 170 -12.41 -7.56 -16.65
CA ILE A 170 -13.17 -6.31 -16.72
C ILE A 170 -13.98 -6.34 -18.02
N ASP A 171 -15.30 -6.12 -17.96
CA ASP A 171 -16.13 -6.11 -19.16
C ASP A 171 -15.81 -4.91 -20.08
N GLY A 172 -16.10 -5.04 -21.38
CA GLY A 172 -15.75 -4.01 -22.38
C GLY A 172 -16.23 -2.62 -22.00
N PRO A 173 -17.54 -2.40 -21.77
CA PRO A 173 -18.06 -1.09 -21.39
C PRO A 173 -17.38 -0.46 -20.15
N THR A 174 -16.96 -1.28 -19.18
CA THR A 174 -16.22 -0.82 -18.00
C THR A 174 -14.74 -0.53 -18.32
N ALA A 175 -14.11 -1.31 -19.20
CA ALA A 175 -12.68 -1.19 -19.53
C ALA A 175 -12.40 -0.05 -20.53
N ASP A 176 -13.24 0.10 -21.57
CA ASP A 176 -12.99 0.96 -22.71
C ASP A 176 -12.74 2.44 -22.37
N PRO A 177 -13.46 3.05 -21.40
CA PRO A 177 -13.22 4.44 -21.01
C PRO A 177 -11.93 4.67 -20.23
N ILE A 178 -11.34 3.63 -19.61
CA ILE A 178 -10.20 3.80 -18.67
C ILE A 178 -9.01 4.50 -19.32
N PRO A 179 -8.49 4.10 -20.49
CA PRO A 179 -7.32 4.76 -21.08
C PRO A 179 -7.55 6.24 -21.38
N VAL A 180 -8.76 6.61 -21.79
CA VAL A 180 -9.13 7.99 -22.12
C VAL A 180 -9.29 8.84 -20.87
N LEU A 181 -9.83 8.27 -19.79
CA LEU A 181 -10.12 8.96 -18.53
C LEU A 181 -8.98 8.85 -17.52
N ALA A 182 -7.93 8.07 -17.80
CA ALA A 182 -6.77 7.89 -16.91
C ALA A 182 -6.19 9.23 -16.41
N PRO A 183 -6.06 10.30 -17.20
CA PRO A 183 -5.55 11.59 -16.73
C PRO A 183 -6.32 12.18 -15.55
N LEU A 184 -7.61 11.88 -15.38
CA LEU A 184 -8.42 12.34 -14.26
C LEU A 184 -7.90 11.84 -12.89
N LEU A 185 -7.09 10.78 -12.85
CA LEU A 185 -6.43 10.35 -11.61
C LEU A 185 -5.55 11.45 -10.99
N ALA A 186 -5.03 12.38 -11.79
CA ALA A 186 -4.26 13.51 -11.28
C ALA A 186 -5.08 14.46 -10.39
N GLU A 187 -6.41 14.43 -10.50
CA GLU A 187 -7.33 15.22 -9.68
C GLU A 187 -7.66 14.53 -8.33
N ALA A 188 -7.35 13.24 -8.22
CA ALA A 188 -7.61 12.49 -7.00
C ALA A 188 -6.64 12.90 -5.87
N ALA A 189 -7.12 12.87 -4.63
CA ALA A 189 -6.28 13.18 -3.47
C ALA A 189 -5.06 12.22 -3.43
N PRO A 190 -3.80 12.75 -3.36
CA PRO A 190 -2.58 11.93 -3.39
C PRO A 190 -2.52 10.86 -2.29
N ALA A 191 -3.16 11.09 -1.14
CA ALA A 191 -3.27 10.12 -0.05
C ALA A 191 -4.15 8.92 -0.45
N ARG A 192 -5.25 9.13 -1.17
CA ARG A 192 -6.09 8.04 -1.68
C ARG A 192 -5.35 7.19 -2.72
N LEU A 193 -4.58 7.83 -3.61
CA LEU A 193 -3.75 7.11 -4.59
C LEU A 193 -2.69 6.26 -3.89
N PHE A 194 -2.05 6.79 -2.84
CA PHE A 194 -1.10 6.02 -2.03
C PHE A 194 -1.75 4.78 -1.40
N GLU A 195 -2.92 4.92 -0.79
CA GLU A 195 -3.65 3.80 -0.17
C GLU A 195 -4.04 2.74 -1.21
N GLU A 196 -4.53 3.14 -2.38
CA GLU A 196 -4.87 2.18 -3.44
C GLU A 196 -3.64 1.48 -4.02
N ILE A 197 -2.49 2.16 -4.14
CA ILE A 197 -1.23 1.53 -4.54
C ILE A 197 -0.80 0.45 -3.54
N LEU A 198 -0.91 0.71 -2.24
CA LEU A 198 -0.62 -0.32 -1.25
C LEU A 198 -1.55 -1.52 -1.40
N LYS A 199 -2.84 -1.30 -1.65
CA LYS A 199 -3.81 -2.39 -1.88
C LYS A 199 -3.55 -3.15 -3.19
N LEU A 200 -3.12 -2.46 -4.26
CA LEU A 200 -2.76 -3.07 -5.54
C LEU A 200 -1.59 -4.04 -5.39
N PHE A 201 -0.56 -3.66 -4.65
CA PHE A 201 0.72 -4.35 -4.65
C PHE A 201 1.02 -5.17 -3.39
N LEU A 202 0.29 -4.98 -2.29
CA LEU A 202 0.53 -5.69 -1.03
C LEU A 202 -0.59 -6.65 -0.65
N SER A 203 -1.40 -7.08 -1.62
CA SER A 203 -2.52 -8.01 -1.41
C SER A 203 -2.30 -9.42 -1.98
N GLY A 204 -1.11 -9.72 -2.50
CA GLY A 204 -0.75 -11.02 -3.07
C GLY A 204 -1.09 -11.17 -4.55
N ASN A 205 -1.28 -10.06 -5.27
CA ASN A 205 -1.56 -10.03 -6.71
C ASN A 205 -0.81 -8.86 -7.39
N ALA A 206 0.41 -8.60 -6.95
CA ALA A 206 1.19 -7.44 -7.38
C ALA A 206 1.57 -7.53 -8.88
N VAL A 207 1.94 -8.73 -9.35
CA VAL A 207 2.29 -8.94 -10.77
C VAL A 207 1.07 -8.66 -11.66
N ALA A 208 -0.08 -9.26 -11.35
CA ALA A 208 -1.30 -9.07 -12.12
C ALA A 208 -1.79 -7.61 -12.07
N SER A 209 -1.68 -6.96 -10.91
CA SER A 209 -2.00 -5.54 -10.74
C SER A 209 -1.10 -4.65 -11.60
N PHE A 210 0.21 -4.91 -11.64
CA PHE A 210 1.14 -4.15 -12.46
C PHE A 210 0.82 -4.30 -13.97
N GLN A 211 0.60 -5.52 -14.42
CA GLN A 211 0.22 -5.80 -15.81
C GLN A 211 -1.11 -5.15 -16.18
N GLY A 212 -2.07 -5.17 -15.27
CA GLY A 212 -3.35 -4.49 -15.44
C GLY A 212 -3.19 -2.96 -15.57
N LEU A 213 -2.32 -2.35 -14.76
CA LEU A 213 -2.02 -0.90 -14.87
C LEU A 213 -1.30 -0.56 -16.19
N GLU A 214 -0.39 -1.42 -16.67
CA GLU A 214 0.25 -1.25 -17.98
C GLU A 214 -0.79 -1.31 -19.09
N HIS A 215 -1.62 -2.35 -19.10
CA HIS A 215 -2.62 -2.60 -20.14
C HIS A 215 -3.69 -1.50 -20.21
N SER A 216 -4.14 -1.01 -19.07
CA SER A 216 -5.17 0.02 -18.97
C SER A 216 -4.66 1.46 -19.15
N GLY A 217 -3.36 1.67 -19.34
CA GLY A 217 -2.78 3.02 -19.49
C GLY A 217 -2.72 3.83 -18.18
N LEU A 218 -2.98 3.22 -17.03
CA LEU A 218 -2.96 3.89 -15.72
C LEU A 218 -1.54 4.05 -15.15
N LEU A 219 -0.60 3.18 -15.55
CA LEU A 219 0.77 3.21 -15.05
C LEU A 219 1.49 4.55 -15.29
N PRO A 220 1.42 5.18 -16.49
CA PRO A 220 2.05 6.47 -16.73
C PRO A 220 1.51 7.62 -15.89
N VAL A 221 0.26 7.53 -15.45
CA VAL A 221 -0.34 8.56 -14.57
C VAL A 221 0.13 8.40 -13.13
N LEU A 222 0.24 7.15 -12.65
CA LEU A 222 0.65 6.86 -11.27
C LEU A 222 2.16 6.98 -11.07
N LEU A 223 2.95 6.49 -12.02
CA LEU A 223 4.41 6.38 -11.94
C LEU A 223 5.05 6.93 -13.24
N PRO A 224 4.90 8.24 -13.54
CA PRO A 224 5.21 8.80 -14.86
C PRO A 224 6.68 8.61 -15.26
N GLU A 225 7.62 8.89 -14.37
CA GLU A 225 9.04 8.73 -14.68
C GLU A 225 9.46 7.27 -14.83
N SER A 226 8.88 6.36 -14.02
CA SER A 226 9.15 4.92 -14.12
C SER A 226 8.57 4.35 -15.41
N ALA A 227 7.34 4.70 -15.78
CA ALA A 227 6.74 4.29 -17.04
C ALA A 227 7.56 4.75 -18.24
N ALA A 228 8.00 6.02 -18.26
CA ALA A 228 8.85 6.56 -19.31
C ALA A 228 10.25 5.90 -19.35
N ALA A 229 10.80 5.48 -18.21
CA ALA A 229 12.05 4.76 -18.15
C ALA A 229 11.91 3.32 -18.66
N LEU A 230 10.81 2.64 -18.32
CA LEU A 230 10.51 1.28 -18.80
C LEU A 230 10.31 1.26 -20.33
N GLN A 231 9.57 2.23 -20.89
CA GLN A 231 9.38 2.36 -22.34
C GLN A 231 10.70 2.59 -23.10
N SER A 232 11.64 3.36 -22.49
CA SER A 232 12.95 3.62 -23.10
C SER A 232 13.95 2.48 -22.93
N ASN A 233 13.68 1.50 -22.05
CA ASN A 233 14.56 0.36 -21.78
C ASN A 233 14.34 -0.76 -22.81
N ARG A 234 15.07 -0.71 -23.94
CA ARG A 234 14.94 -1.67 -25.05
C ARG A 234 15.27 -3.11 -24.68
N SER A 235 16.11 -3.33 -23.68
CA SER A 235 16.48 -4.69 -23.23
C SER A 235 15.37 -5.39 -22.46
N GLY A 236 14.41 -4.64 -21.92
CA GLY A 236 13.38 -5.17 -21.05
C GLY A 236 13.86 -5.59 -19.66
N ALA A 237 15.16 -5.46 -19.36
CA ALA A 237 15.75 -5.92 -18.11
C ALA A 237 15.15 -5.25 -16.87
N LEU A 238 14.87 -3.93 -16.94
CA LEU A 238 14.23 -3.21 -15.84
C LEU A 238 12.80 -3.73 -15.55
N ARG A 239 12.06 -4.05 -16.61
CA ARG A 239 10.71 -4.61 -16.46
C ARG A 239 10.76 -6.04 -15.91
N ALA A 240 11.71 -6.86 -16.36
CA ALA A 240 11.91 -8.22 -15.84
C ALA A 240 12.23 -8.19 -14.33
N MET A 241 13.20 -7.37 -13.91
CA MET A 241 13.54 -7.15 -12.50
C MET A 241 12.32 -6.71 -11.67
N LEU A 242 11.52 -5.79 -12.19
CA LEU A 242 10.35 -5.29 -11.52
C LEU A 242 9.31 -6.40 -11.31
N LEU A 243 9.02 -7.19 -12.36
CA LEU A 243 8.08 -8.31 -12.26
C LEU A 243 8.58 -9.40 -11.31
N GLU A 244 9.86 -9.70 -11.29
CA GLU A 244 10.45 -10.66 -10.34
C GLU A 244 10.32 -10.16 -8.88
N GLY A 245 10.61 -8.89 -8.61
CA GLY A 245 10.43 -8.32 -7.28
C GLY A 245 8.98 -8.27 -6.82
N LEU A 246 8.03 -8.04 -7.75
CA LEU A 246 6.60 -8.11 -7.48
C LEU A 246 6.14 -9.56 -7.24
N ALA A 247 6.65 -10.53 -7.99
CA ALA A 247 6.40 -11.95 -7.75
C ALA A 247 6.94 -12.39 -6.36
N GLY A 248 8.12 -11.91 -5.96
CA GLY A 248 8.63 -12.08 -4.60
C GLY A 248 7.73 -11.49 -3.54
N THR A 249 7.09 -10.33 -3.82
CA THR A 249 6.10 -9.73 -2.92
C THR A 249 4.85 -10.61 -2.80
N ASP A 250 4.34 -11.13 -3.91
CA ASP A 250 3.19 -12.04 -3.94
C ASP A 250 3.46 -13.33 -3.16
N ALA A 251 4.65 -13.93 -3.34
CA ALA A 251 5.07 -15.12 -2.62
C ALA A 251 5.14 -14.89 -1.09
N ARG A 252 5.66 -13.74 -0.64
CA ARG A 252 5.70 -13.38 0.79
C ARG A 252 4.30 -13.24 1.37
N VAL A 253 3.40 -12.57 0.65
CA VAL A 253 1.98 -12.43 1.09
C VAL A 253 1.30 -13.79 1.18
N ALA A 254 1.55 -14.68 0.23
CA ALA A 254 0.99 -16.04 0.22
C ALA A 254 1.50 -16.89 1.41
N ASN A 255 2.70 -16.61 1.91
CA ASN A 255 3.31 -17.26 3.07
C ASN A 255 3.08 -16.53 4.40
N ASP A 256 2.17 -15.55 4.45
CA ASP A 256 1.94 -14.68 5.61
C ASP A 256 3.20 -13.96 6.13
N GLU A 257 4.18 -13.73 5.24
CA GLU A 257 5.38 -12.99 5.57
C GLU A 257 5.19 -11.48 5.42
N PRO A 258 5.83 -10.67 6.27
CA PRO A 258 5.70 -9.23 6.21
C PRO A 258 6.30 -8.66 4.91
N VAL A 259 5.58 -7.75 4.29
CA VAL A 259 6.02 -6.98 3.12
C VAL A 259 6.26 -5.51 3.47
N SER A 260 7.29 -4.92 2.88
CA SER A 260 7.69 -3.54 3.19
C SER A 260 7.25 -2.57 2.11
N PRO A 261 6.39 -1.58 2.42
CA PRO A 261 6.06 -0.52 1.47
C PRO A 261 7.30 0.24 0.97
N ALA A 262 8.33 0.42 1.80
CA ALA A 262 9.56 1.07 1.38
C ALA A 262 10.31 0.27 0.31
N PHE A 263 10.35 -1.06 0.43
CA PHE A 263 10.94 -1.94 -0.58
C PHE A 263 10.11 -1.94 -1.88
N LEU A 264 8.80 -1.99 -1.75
CA LEU A 264 7.88 -1.89 -2.90
C LEU A 264 8.14 -0.60 -3.69
N PHE A 265 8.17 0.56 -3.02
CA PHE A 265 8.44 1.82 -3.71
C PHE A 265 9.88 1.91 -4.24
N ALA A 266 10.85 1.31 -3.54
CA ALA A 266 12.21 1.19 -4.07
C ALA A 266 12.23 0.43 -5.40
N LEU A 267 11.42 -0.62 -5.52
CA LEU A 267 11.29 -1.41 -6.73
C LEU A 267 10.53 -0.67 -7.83
N LEU A 268 9.35 -0.13 -7.53
CA LEU A 268 8.48 0.57 -8.51
C LEU A 268 9.14 1.82 -9.10
N LEU A 269 9.94 2.55 -8.32
CA LEU A 269 10.60 3.78 -8.74
C LEU A 269 12.06 3.57 -9.18
N TRP A 270 12.57 2.34 -9.15
CA TRP A 270 13.92 2.00 -9.61
C TRP A 270 14.19 2.38 -11.06
N PRO A 271 13.28 2.15 -12.01
CA PRO A 271 13.49 2.57 -13.40
C PRO A 271 13.73 4.09 -13.52
N ALA A 272 12.93 4.89 -12.82
CA ALA A 272 13.09 6.35 -12.76
C ALA A 272 14.43 6.77 -12.15
N TYR A 273 14.82 6.11 -11.05
CA TYR A 273 16.11 6.35 -10.38
C TYR A 273 17.30 6.05 -11.30
N CYS A 274 17.28 4.90 -11.98
CA CYS A 274 18.34 4.54 -12.94
C CYS A 274 18.48 5.58 -14.05
N LYS A 275 17.36 6.01 -14.65
CA LYS A 275 17.35 7.04 -15.70
C LYS A 275 17.91 8.37 -15.20
N ALA A 276 17.51 8.82 -14.03
CA ALA A 276 18.00 10.05 -13.41
C ALA A 276 19.50 9.96 -13.06
N LEU A 277 19.94 8.82 -12.51
CA LEU A 277 21.33 8.56 -12.16
C LEU A 277 22.25 8.63 -13.39
N ILE A 278 21.89 7.89 -14.45
CA ILE A 278 22.64 7.88 -15.71
C ILE A 278 22.72 9.30 -16.30
N GLY A 279 21.61 10.04 -16.30
CA GLY A 279 21.59 11.42 -16.79
C GLY A 279 22.51 12.36 -16.03
N LEU A 280 22.59 12.25 -14.71
CA LEU A 280 23.49 13.07 -13.87
C LEU A 280 24.96 12.68 -14.04
N GLN A 281 25.25 11.38 -14.16
CA GLN A 281 26.60 10.89 -14.43
C GLN A 281 27.11 11.34 -15.81
N ALA A 282 26.26 11.33 -16.83
CA ALA A 282 26.59 11.84 -18.16
C ALA A 282 26.90 13.35 -18.16
N GLN A 283 26.39 14.11 -17.18
CA GLN A 283 26.70 15.53 -16.95
C GLN A 283 27.99 15.74 -16.13
N GLY A 284 28.72 14.67 -15.79
CA GLY A 284 29.97 14.74 -15.04
C GLY A 284 29.79 14.90 -13.52
N VAL A 285 28.58 14.69 -12.99
CA VAL A 285 28.36 14.73 -11.53
C VAL A 285 29.02 13.52 -10.88
N HIS A 286 29.74 13.76 -9.78
CA HIS A 286 30.43 12.70 -9.03
C HIS A 286 29.44 11.58 -8.63
N PRO A 287 29.81 10.28 -8.74
CA PRO A 287 28.88 9.16 -8.58
C PRO A 287 28.04 9.17 -7.29
N GLU A 288 28.65 9.46 -6.14
CA GLU A 288 27.92 9.52 -4.86
C GLU A 288 26.93 10.68 -4.80
N GLU A 289 27.29 11.82 -5.37
CA GLU A 289 26.41 12.98 -5.43
C GLU A 289 25.30 12.76 -6.47
N ALA A 290 25.62 12.17 -7.62
CA ALA A 290 24.65 11.79 -8.65
C ALA A 290 23.60 10.84 -8.08
N ALA A 291 24.01 9.84 -7.28
CA ALA A 291 23.10 8.91 -6.61
C ALA A 291 22.13 9.62 -5.65
N ARG A 292 22.64 10.54 -4.80
CA ARG A 292 21.81 11.33 -3.89
C ARG A 292 20.83 12.22 -4.64
N ARG A 293 21.31 12.99 -5.61
CA ARG A 293 20.46 13.89 -6.41
C ARG A 293 19.40 13.14 -7.20
N ALA A 294 19.74 11.96 -7.75
CA ALA A 294 18.77 11.11 -8.44
C ALA A 294 17.67 10.63 -7.49
N ALA A 295 18.06 10.16 -6.28
CA ALA A 295 17.11 9.71 -5.27
C ALA A 295 16.16 10.83 -4.82
N ASP A 296 16.70 12.00 -4.52
CA ASP A 296 15.91 13.17 -4.11
C ASP A 296 14.98 13.64 -5.24
N ARG A 297 15.49 13.76 -6.46
CA ARG A 297 14.72 14.18 -7.63
C ARG A 297 13.52 13.28 -7.87
N VAL A 298 13.74 11.95 -7.92
CA VAL A 298 12.67 10.99 -8.17
C VAL A 298 11.64 11.01 -7.04
N THR A 299 12.09 11.11 -5.78
CA THR A 299 11.20 11.18 -4.64
C THR A 299 10.33 12.44 -4.68
N VAL A 300 10.92 13.61 -4.90
CA VAL A 300 10.21 14.89 -4.98
C VAL A 300 9.21 14.89 -6.14
N HIS A 301 9.62 14.37 -7.30
CA HIS A 301 8.73 14.31 -8.46
C HIS A 301 7.53 13.39 -8.22
N GLN A 302 7.75 12.22 -7.60
CA GLN A 302 6.68 11.28 -7.27
C GLN A 302 5.71 11.82 -6.23
N LEU A 303 6.16 12.69 -5.31
CA LEU A 303 5.29 13.32 -4.31
C LEU A 303 4.23 14.26 -4.93
N ASN A 304 4.42 14.73 -6.15
CA ASN A 304 3.40 15.51 -6.87
C ASN A 304 2.18 14.65 -7.26
N THR A 305 2.38 13.33 -7.39
CA THR A 305 1.31 12.39 -7.79
C THR A 305 0.76 11.62 -6.58
N ILE A 306 1.64 11.12 -5.71
CA ILE A 306 1.30 10.20 -4.62
C ILE A 306 1.87 10.73 -3.31
N ALA A 307 1.06 10.80 -2.27
CA ALA A 307 1.51 11.18 -0.93
C ALA A 307 2.35 10.06 -0.30
N LEU A 308 3.64 9.96 -0.65
CA LEU A 308 4.56 8.97 -0.11
C LEU A 308 5.12 9.45 1.25
N PRO A 309 4.69 8.87 2.40
CA PRO A 309 5.14 9.29 3.71
C PRO A 309 6.66 9.12 3.92
N ARG A 310 7.30 10.05 4.64
CA ARG A 310 8.76 10.03 4.90
C ARG A 310 9.23 8.73 5.55
N ARG A 311 8.39 8.09 6.37
CA ARG A 311 8.69 6.78 6.97
C ARG A 311 8.92 5.66 5.94
N PHE A 312 8.48 5.83 4.69
CA PHE A 312 8.70 4.91 3.58
C PHE A 312 9.71 5.46 2.57
N SER A 313 9.66 6.75 2.24
CA SER A 313 10.57 7.34 1.24
C SER A 313 12.02 7.38 1.72
N LEU A 314 12.30 7.61 3.01
CA LEU A 314 13.67 7.59 3.52
C LEU A 314 14.31 6.19 3.45
N PRO A 315 13.68 5.11 3.97
CA PRO A 315 14.23 3.76 3.80
C PRO A 315 14.33 3.33 2.33
N MET A 316 13.42 3.76 1.47
CA MET A 316 13.49 3.55 0.02
C MET A 316 14.79 4.15 -0.57
N GLN A 317 15.08 5.40 -0.28
CA GLN A 317 16.31 6.06 -0.72
C GLN A 317 17.56 5.38 -0.14
N GLU A 318 17.53 4.96 1.14
CA GLU A 318 18.63 4.20 1.75
C GLU A 318 18.93 2.91 0.97
N ILE A 319 17.90 2.16 0.55
CA ILE A 319 18.08 0.95 -0.28
C ILE A 319 18.82 1.28 -1.57
N TRP A 320 18.47 2.35 -2.26
CA TRP A 320 19.15 2.78 -3.49
C TRP A 320 20.59 3.22 -3.26
N LEU A 321 20.81 4.05 -2.25
CA LEU A 321 22.15 4.59 -1.95
C LEU A 321 23.12 3.52 -1.46
N LEU A 322 22.64 2.45 -0.88
CA LEU A 322 23.48 1.32 -0.47
C LEU A 322 23.94 0.47 -1.66
N GLN A 323 23.29 0.54 -2.82
CA GLN A 323 23.64 -0.29 -3.96
C GLN A 323 25.10 -0.10 -4.42
N SER A 324 25.60 1.13 -4.45
CA SER A 324 27.00 1.42 -4.81
C SER A 324 28.02 0.94 -3.78
N ARG A 325 27.60 0.58 -2.57
CA ARG A 325 28.50 0.11 -1.51
C ARG A 325 28.78 -1.39 -1.60
N PHE A 326 27.96 -2.15 -2.28
CA PHE A 326 28.15 -3.60 -2.43
C PHE A 326 29.37 -3.99 -3.24
N SER A 327 29.90 -3.11 -4.11
CA SER A 327 31.17 -3.33 -4.81
C SER A 327 32.42 -3.06 -3.97
N GLN A 328 32.27 -2.52 -2.76
CA GLN A 328 33.37 -2.11 -1.88
C GLN A 328 33.80 -3.25 -0.97
N ARG A 329 35.04 -3.77 -1.13
CA ARG A 329 35.57 -4.93 -0.39
C ARG A 329 36.49 -4.58 0.78
N GLN A 330 36.61 -3.32 1.16
CA GLN A 330 37.44 -2.90 2.30
C GLN A 330 36.79 -3.36 3.63
N ARG A 331 37.53 -4.02 4.52
CA ARG A 331 37.02 -4.59 5.79
C ARG A 331 36.13 -3.64 6.56
N LYS A 332 36.59 -2.40 6.84
CA LYS A 332 35.81 -1.40 7.58
C LYS A 332 34.47 -1.05 6.88
N ARG A 333 34.46 -1.05 5.55
CA ARG A 333 33.24 -0.77 4.77
C ARG A 333 32.28 -1.96 4.77
N VAL A 334 32.81 -3.16 4.65
CA VAL A 334 32.04 -4.39 4.70
C VAL A 334 31.37 -4.55 6.06
N THR A 335 32.13 -4.47 7.18
CA THR A 335 31.58 -4.55 8.54
C THR A 335 30.52 -3.48 8.80
N ARG A 336 30.78 -2.23 8.34
CA ARG A 336 29.80 -1.14 8.50
C ARG A 336 28.52 -1.40 7.68
N LEU A 337 28.63 -1.99 6.49
CA LEU A 337 27.47 -2.29 5.65
C LEU A 337 26.67 -3.44 6.23
N LEU A 338 27.31 -4.51 6.71
CA LEU A 338 26.64 -5.63 7.41
C LEU A 338 25.88 -5.17 8.66
N ALA A 339 26.41 -4.22 9.42
CA ALA A 339 25.76 -3.63 10.59
C ALA A 339 24.65 -2.61 10.25
N HIS A 340 24.45 -2.29 8.98
CA HIS A 340 23.46 -1.26 8.60
C HIS A 340 22.02 -1.77 8.77
N PRO A 341 21.10 -1.01 9.39
CA PRO A 341 19.72 -1.45 9.62
C PRO A 341 18.95 -1.84 8.35
N ARG A 342 19.36 -1.32 7.20
CA ARG A 342 18.76 -1.62 5.89
C ARG A 342 19.55 -2.62 5.06
N PHE A 343 20.59 -3.23 5.63
CA PHE A 343 21.45 -4.17 4.90
C PHE A 343 20.65 -5.27 4.23
N ARG A 344 19.77 -5.95 4.99
CA ARG A 344 18.98 -7.06 4.45
C ARG A 344 18.14 -6.64 3.25
N ALA A 345 17.38 -5.54 3.38
CA ALA A 345 16.55 -5.04 2.28
C ALA A 345 17.38 -4.60 1.07
N ALA A 346 18.54 -3.95 1.31
CA ALA A 346 19.43 -3.53 0.24
C ALA A 346 20.11 -4.74 -0.45
N PHE A 347 20.42 -5.79 0.29
CA PHE A 347 20.97 -7.03 -0.26
C PHE A 347 19.92 -7.79 -1.08
N ASP A 348 18.70 -7.95 -0.58
CA ASP A 348 17.60 -8.55 -1.35
C ASP A 348 17.36 -7.77 -2.65
N PHE A 349 17.51 -6.44 -2.61
CA PHE A 349 17.43 -5.59 -3.79
C PHE A 349 18.62 -5.80 -4.76
N LEU A 350 19.83 -6.05 -4.26
CA LEU A 350 20.98 -6.40 -5.07
C LEU A 350 20.77 -7.75 -5.81
N VAL A 351 20.18 -8.73 -5.11
CA VAL A 351 19.83 -10.03 -5.73
C VAL A 351 18.88 -9.83 -6.91
N LEU A 352 17.85 -8.98 -6.77
CA LEU A 352 16.96 -8.63 -7.89
C LEU A 352 17.71 -7.91 -9.03
N ARG A 353 18.71 -7.09 -8.73
CA ARG A 353 19.53 -6.44 -9.76
C ARG A 353 20.39 -7.43 -10.54
N GLN A 354 20.83 -8.53 -9.90
CA GLN A 354 21.57 -9.59 -10.57
C GLN A 354 20.74 -10.28 -11.66
N SER A 355 19.44 -10.47 -11.44
CA SER A 355 18.56 -11.06 -12.46
C SER A 355 18.40 -10.17 -13.70
N ALA A 356 18.54 -8.85 -13.53
CA ALA A 356 18.52 -7.88 -14.62
C ALA A 356 19.88 -7.69 -15.30
N SER A 357 20.99 -7.94 -14.59
CA SER A 357 22.37 -7.82 -15.11
C SER A 357 23.32 -8.78 -14.40
N PRO A 358 23.98 -9.69 -15.15
CA PRO A 358 24.97 -10.63 -14.61
C PRO A 358 26.16 -9.97 -13.90
N ASP A 359 26.40 -8.66 -14.14
CA ASP A 359 27.51 -7.88 -13.56
C ASP A 359 27.51 -7.88 -12.03
N HIS A 360 26.37 -8.21 -11.40
CA HIS A 360 26.22 -8.25 -9.95
C HIS A 360 26.46 -9.63 -9.32
N ALA A 361 26.72 -10.67 -10.12
CA ALA A 361 26.84 -12.04 -9.61
C ALA A 361 27.94 -12.20 -8.56
N ALA A 362 29.15 -11.65 -8.82
CA ALA A 362 30.25 -11.70 -7.88
C ALA A 362 29.97 -10.91 -6.58
N ASP A 363 29.17 -9.85 -6.66
CA ASP A 363 28.75 -9.10 -5.49
C ASP A 363 27.76 -9.90 -4.64
N VAL A 364 26.76 -10.49 -5.27
CA VAL A 364 25.75 -11.33 -4.59
C VAL A 364 26.43 -12.53 -3.91
N GLU A 365 27.33 -13.25 -4.61
CA GLU A 365 28.07 -14.38 -4.06
C GLU A 365 28.86 -13.96 -2.80
N PHE A 366 29.69 -12.92 -2.91
CA PHE A 366 30.48 -12.42 -1.79
C PHE A 366 29.59 -12.05 -0.59
N TRP A 367 28.52 -11.27 -0.79
CA TRP A 367 27.68 -10.83 0.31
C TRP A 367 26.81 -11.93 0.90
N THR A 368 26.48 -12.97 0.13
CA THR A 368 25.84 -14.20 0.65
C THR A 368 26.74 -14.90 1.65
N GLN A 369 28.05 -15.04 1.33
CA GLN A 369 29.02 -15.63 2.23
C GLN A 369 29.31 -14.73 3.43
N ALA A 370 29.52 -13.43 3.21
CA ALA A 370 29.86 -12.47 4.26
C ALA A 370 28.83 -12.35 5.37
N GLN A 371 27.55 -12.65 5.11
CA GLN A 371 26.47 -12.64 6.12
C GLN A 371 26.57 -13.78 7.13
N THR A 372 27.22 -14.88 6.76
CA THR A 372 27.34 -16.09 7.59
C THR A 372 28.69 -16.23 8.27
N GLN A 373 29.68 -15.43 7.87
CA GLN A 373 31.04 -15.47 8.39
C GLN A 373 31.19 -14.75 9.72
N THR A 374 32.05 -15.28 10.58
CA THR A 374 32.56 -14.59 11.75
C THR A 374 33.48 -13.43 11.35
N ASN A 375 33.78 -12.53 12.28
CA ASN A 375 34.71 -11.41 12.03
C ASN A 375 36.13 -11.89 11.63
N GLU A 376 36.55 -13.05 12.12
CA GLU A 376 37.86 -13.67 11.80
C GLU A 376 37.86 -14.26 10.41
N GLU A 377 36.85 -15.04 10.07
CA GLU A 377 36.68 -15.60 8.74
C GLU A 377 36.54 -14.51 7.66
N LEU A 378 35.78 -13.45 7.96
CA LEU A 378 35.64 -12.30 7.09
C LEU A 378 36.99 -11.58 6.87
N ALA A 379 37.80 -11.46 7.92
CA ALA A 379 39.13 -10.88 7.81
C ALA A 379 40.05 -11.72 6.93
N ALA A 380 40.03 -13.05 7.09
CA ALA A 380 40.78 -13.98 6.26
C ALA A 380 40.34 -13.92 4.78
N THR A 381 39.02 -13.89 4.52
CA THR A 381 38.46 -13.74 3.17
C THR A 381 38.88 -12.43 2.49
N LEU A 382 39.06 -11.36 3.26
CA LEU A 382 39.48 -10.04 2.75
C LEU A 382 41.00 -9.86 2.71
N GLY A 383 41.79 -10.90 3.08
CA GLY A 383 43.25 -10.87 3.04
C GLY A 383 43.87 -9.86 4.05
N VAL A 384 43.17 -9.58 5.15
CA VAL A 384 43.64 -8.65 6.20
C VAL A 384 43.97 -9.45 7.45
N GLU A 385 45.22 -9.39 7.92
CA GLU A 385 45.59 -9.96 9.20
C GLU A 385 44.72 -9.35 10.31
N VAL A 386 44.13 -10.21 11.15
CA VAL A 386 43.47 -9.80 12.39
C VAL A 386 44.58 -9.36 13.32
N PRO A 387 44.65 -8.10 13.80
CA PRO A 387 45.54 -7.75 14.87
C PRO A 387 45.19 -8.68 16.04
N GLY A 388 46.17 -9.55 16.46
CA GLY A 388 45.95 -10.45 17.59
C GLY A 388 45.47 -9.65 18.78
N ASP A 389 44.48 -10.17 19.48
CA ASP A 389 44.01 -9.67 20.78
C ASP A 389 45.15 -9.74 21.80
N SER A 390 46.08 -8.79 21.73
CA SER A 390 47.02 -8.49 22.81
C SER A 390 46.53 -7.23 23.56
N TYR A 391 45.31 -7.24 24.01
CA TYR A 391 44.88 -6.41 25.12
C TYR A 391 45.05 -7.24 26.42
N THR A 392 46.23 -7.17 27.02
CA THR A 392 46.41 -7.45 28.41
C THR A 392 45.68 -6.40 29.22
N ASP A 393 44.94 -6.86 30.20
CA ASP A 393 43.97 -6.12 31.06
C ASP A 393 44.66 -5.17 32.06
N GLU A 394 45.71 -4.44 31.66
CA GLU A 394 46.49 -3.58 32.54
C GLU A 394 46.31 -2.07 32.35
N ASP A 395 45.53 -1.60 31.38
CA ASP A 395 45.31 -0.15 31.19
C ASP A 395 43.83 0.31 31.32
N ALA A 396 43.14 -0.24 32.31
CA ALA A 396 41.83 0.26 32.70
C ALA A 396 41.95 1.52 33.57
N VAL A 397 42.12 2.68 32.94
CA VAL A 397 41.94 3.96 33.65
C VAL A 397 40.42 4.19 33.88
N PRO A 398 39.97 4.33 35.13
CA PRO A 398 38.52 4.49 35.39
C PRO A 398 38.03 5.86 34.94
N SER A 399 37.17 5.89 33.95
CA SER A 399 36.49 7.11 33.47
C SER A 399 35.55 7.64 34.57
N LYS A 400 35.84 8.83 35.10
CA LYS A 400 35.01 9.55 36.06
C LYS A 400 33.62 9.83 35.44
N ARG A 401 32.62 9.07 35.92
CA ARG A 401 31.19 9.36 35.68
C ARG A 401 30.83 10.73 36.25
N ARG A 402 30.62 11.72 35.39
CA ARG A 402 30.07 13.04 35.70
C ARG A 402 28.60 12.87 36.17
N ARG A 403 28.36 12.85 37.47
CA ARG A 403 27.06 12.91 38.13
C ARG A 403 26.42 14.26 37.81
N ARG A 404 25.39 14.26 36.96
CA ARG A 404 24.51 15.41 36.68
C ARG A 404 23.59 15.62 37.88
N ARG A 405 23.91 16.65 38.70
CA ARG A 405 23.15 17.10 39.85
C ARG A 405 21.79 17.64 39.41
N ARG A 406 20.72 16.93 39.75
CA ARG A 406 19.34 17.44 39.66
C ARG A 406 19.15 18.57 40.67
N ARG A 407 18.95 19.81 40.23
CA ARG A 407 18.48 20.90 41.08
C ARG A 407 16.97 20.70 41.32
N ARG A 408 16.62 20.41 42.54
CA ARG A 408 15.28 20.62 43.11
C ARG A 408 15.16 22.13 43.38
N SER A 409 14.18 22.80 42.76
CA SER A 409 13.68 24.07 43.25
C SER A 409 12.49 23.79 44.17
N GLY A 410 12.66 24.10 45.42
CA GLY A 410 11.64 24.00 46.45
C GLY A 410 10.65 25.14 46.38
N ALA A 411 9.45 24.83 46.80
CA ALA A 411 8.36 25.76 47.04
C ALA A 411 8.59 26.52 48.35
N ALA A 412 8.17 27.77 48.29
CA ALA A 412 7.63 28.56 49.41
C ALA A 412 6.84 29.68 48.74
N GLY A 413 5.60 29.95 48.95
CA GLY A 413 4.82 30.04 50.18
C GLY A 413 4.47 31.49 50.44
N ALA A 414 3.17 31.72 50.60
CA ALA A 414 2.53 32.83 51.31
C ALA A 414 1.94 33.98 50.45
N SER A 415 0.62 33.99 50.31
CA SER A 415 -0.37 34.85 50.97
C SER A 415 -0.36 36.37 50.61
N GLY A 416 -1.52 36.83 50.22
CA GLY A 416 -1.93 38.22 50.46
C GLY A 416 -2.80 38.82 49.34
N GLU A 417 -4.08 38.95 49.71
CA GLU A 417 -5.18 39.74 49.19
C GLU A 417 -5.89 39.30 47.90
#